data_e03e76f8e23b72c8d7ca52eedf0298ca
#
_entry.id   e03e76f8e23b72c8d7ca52eedf0298ca
#
_cell.length_a   1.000
_cell.length_b   1.000
_cell.length_c   1.000
_cell.angle_alpha   90.00
_cell.angle_beta   90.00
_cell.angle_gamma   90.00
#
_symmetry.space_group_name_H-M   'P 1'
#
loop_
_entity.id
_entity.type
_entity.pdbx_description
1 polymer ?
#
loop_
_entity_poly.entity_id
_entity_poly.type
_entity_poly.pdbx_seq_one_letter_code
_entity_poly.pdbx_strand_id
1 'polypeptide(L)'
;PKRLDGGVNKNLHSVLDDTTEMSKQMLVFVASRSSAQKEARELSKHVKSKLDAGGHNFSDSVTESWEEMANLLSVRESSSVTAKALANAVRGGVGFHHAGLTSSQRRVVEEGFRTGNLLCIVATPTLAQGVNLPASRVVIRDSRRWSTVAARSMPLPVMEVRQMMGRAGRPGFDEFGESFLVSKSKQDEDSLIDLYLKGEPEDVTSKLANPGAQNAEEDGALLAHILSIVATAGIDDRDAISRFLSKTFLSSQMNPETLEARTDDVLYWLCENGMIERRGESKQVENRIKESKTAEREEDWQDEMPSWANSATAIPGLDLIPKEEESRRLTPRRGPAIFGFKKASMYKPSDSFIPEPAAMTYAPTQLGARVSRLYLNPISGRIIQDGLRKAIGIISGEDNVGQFSPLSLLHLASCTPDFLPL
;
A
#
# COMPACT_ATOMS: atom_id res chain seq x y z
N PRO A 1 -12.90 16.06 29.58
CA PRO A 1 -11.97 14.91 29.56
C PRO A 1 -12.22 14.05 30.81
N LYS A 2 -12.49 12.76 30.59
CA LYS A 2 -12.63 11.80 31.68
C LYS A 2 -11.23 11.38 32.12
N ARG A 3 -10.82 11.71 33.33
CA ARG A 3 -9.56 11.23 33.91
C ARG A 3 -9.74 9.79 34.39
N LEU A 4 -8.84 8.92 33.94
CA LEU A 4 -8.69 7.58 34.47
C LEU A 4 -7.45 7.54 35.38
N ASP A 5 -7.61 7.20 36.63
CA ASP A 5 -6.51 7.13 37.61
C ASP A 5 -5.73 5.82 37.42
N GLY A 6 -4.51 5.90 36.92
CA GLY A 6 -3.63 4.75 36.70
C GLY A 6 -2.61 4.98 35.59
N GLY A 7 -1.59 4.13 35.49
CA GLY A 7 -0.68 4.13 34.32
C GLY A 7 -1.40 3.73 33.02
N VAL A 8 -0.80 4.02 31.88
CA VAL A 8 -1.40 3.77 30.54
C VAL A 8 -1.99 2.37 30.40
N ASN A 9 -1.32 1.33 30.90
CA ASN A 9 -1.81 -0.05 30.83
C ASN A 9 -3.05 -0.27 31.72
N LYS A 10 -3.09 0.29 32.93
CA LYS A 10 -4.26 0.19 33.79
C LYS A 10 -5.47 0.90 33.22
N ASN A 11 -5.24 2.02 32.51
CA ASN A 11 -6.29 2.76 31.83
C ASN A 11 -6.88 1.96 30.67
N LEU A 12 -6.03 1.27 29.87
CA LEU A 12 -6.52 0.40 28.79
C LEU A 12 -7.34 -0.79 29.33
N HIS A 13 -6.89 -1.41 30.42
CA HIS A 13 -7.64 -2.49 31.09
C HIS A 13 -9.01 -2.00 31.56
N SER A 14 -9.07 -0.84 32.21
CA SER A 14 -10.35 -0.27 32.70
C SER A 14 -11.29 0.11 31.54
N VAL A 15 -10.77 0.64 30.43
CA VAL A 15 -11.59 0.95 29.25
C VAL A 15 -12.10 -0.34 28.58
N LEU A 16 -11.26 -1.39 28.52
CA LEU A 16 -11.66 -2.69 27.98
C LEU A 16 -12.77 -3.30 28.85
N ASP A 17 -12.60 -3.31 30.18
CA ASP A 17 -13.58 -3.85 31.10
C ASP A 17 -14.93 -3.15 30.98
N ASP A 18 -14.96 -1.82 31.05
CA ASP A 18 -16.17 -1.02 30.88
C ASP A 18 -16.81 -1.22 29.49
N THR A 19 -15.99 -1.46 28.44
CA THR A 19 -16.51 -1.75 27.10
C THR A 19 -17.16 -3.13 27.03
N THR A 20 -16.53 -4.13 27.64
CA THR A 20 -17.04 -5.51 27.66
C THR A 20 -18.28 -5.66 28.55
N GLU A 21 -18.37 -4.94 29.68
CA GLU A 21 -19.56 -4.87 30.52
C GLU A 21 -20.76 -4.32 29.76
N MET A 22 -20.55 -3.41 28.82
CA MET A 22 -21.59 -2.91 27.91
C MET A 22 -21.86 -3.85 26.71
N SER A 23 -21.26 -5.03 26.65
CA SER A 23 -21.33 -5.95 25.49
C SER A 23 -20.91 -5.30 24.17
N LYS A 24 -19.90 -4.40 24.24
CA LYS A 24 -19.38 -3.66 23.09
C LYS A 24 -17.94 -4.06 22.79
N GLN A 25 -17.40 -3.58 21.67
CA GLN A 25 -16.06 -3.90 21.19
C GLN A 25 -15.16 -2.67 21.16
N MET A 26 -13.86 -2.89 21.37
CA MET A 26 -12.84 -1.86 21.41
C MET A 26 -11.79 -2.06 20.35
N LEU A 27 -11.33 -0.96 19.74
CA LEU A 27 -10.19 -0.92 18.83
C LEU A 27 -9.09 -0.05 19.44
N VAL A 28 -7.86 -0.58 19.50
CA VAL A 28 -6.70 0.14 20.08
C VAL A 28 -5.66 0.37 18.98
N PHE A 29 -5.27 1.62 18.77
CA PHE A 29 -4.21 1.97 17.84
C PHE A 29 -2.88 2.22 18.56
N VAL A 30 -1.81 1.61 18.02
CA VAL A 30 -0.44 1.69 18.52
C VAL A 30 0.55 1.97 17.39
N ALA A 31 1.70 2.54 17.69
CA ALA A 31 2.65 3.04 16.68
C ALA A 31 3.41 1.95 15.92
N SER A 32 3.59 0.74 16.47
CA SER A 32 4.45 -0.30 15.87
C SER A 32 3.84 -1.69 15.94
N ARG A 33 4.33 -2.59 15.03
CA ARG A 33 3.94 -4.01 15.01
C ARG A 33 4.24 -4.71 16.35
N SER A 34 5.42 -4.46 16.92
CA SER A 34 5.83 -5.03 18.20
C SER A 34 4.95 -4.53 19.35
N SER A 35 4.57 -3.25 19.33
CA SER A 35 3.63 -2.68 20.30
C SER A 35 2.24 -3.33 20.18
N ALA A 36 1.76 -3.61 18.95
CA ALA A 36 0.47 -4.27 18.74
C ALA A 36 0.45 -5.68 19.35
N GLN A 37 1.49 -6.48 19.11
CA GLN A 37 1.62 -7.82 19.68
C GLN A 37 1.75 -7.80 21.20
N LYS A 38 2.57 -6.88 21.74
CA LYS A 38 2.78 -6.76 23.18
C LYS A 38 1.48 -6.38 23.90
N GLU A 39 0.81 -5.35 23.40
CA GLU A 39 -0.41 -4.85 24.03
C GLU A 39 -1.56 -5.85 23.94
N ALA A 40 -1.74 -6.50 22.79
CA ALA A 40 -2.74 -7.56 22.66
C ALA A 40 -2.50 -8.72 23.64
N ARG A 41 -1.24 -9.08 23.85
CA ARG A 41 -0.87 -10.10 24.84
C ARG A 41 -1.22 -9.66 26.28
N GLU A 42 -0.94 -8.43 26.63
CA GLU A 42 -1.24 -7.92 27.99
C GLU A 42 -2.76 -7.80 28.23
N LEU A 43 -3.52 -7.28 27.24
CA LEU A 43 -4.99 -7.25 27.31
C LEU A 43 -5.60 -8.66 27.37
N SER A 44 -5.09 -9.60 26.57
CA SER A 44 -5.52 -11.00 26.60
C SER A 44 -5.28 -11.67 27.96
N LYS A 45 -4.12 -11.42 28.59
CA LYS A 45 -3.83 -11.90 29.94
C LYS A 45 -4.79 -11.29 30.97
N HIS A 46 -5.10 -10.01 30.83
CA HIS A 46 -6.04 -9.33 31.74
C HIS A 46 -7.44 -9.97 31.63
N VAL A 47 -7.95 -10.19 30.42
CA VAL A 47 -9.25 -10.87 30.21
C VAL A 47 -9.24 -12.27 30.82
N LYS A 48 -8.20 -13.07 30.57
CA LYS A 48 -8.07 -14.42 31.16
C LYS A 48 -8.06 -14.40 32.67
N SER A 49 -7.28 -13.50 33.29
CA SER A 49 -7.22 -13.36 34.73
C SER A 49 -8.58 -13.01 35.37
N LYS A 50 -9.39 -12.20 34.64
CA LYS A 50 -10.75 -11.86 35.09
C LYS A 50 -11.72 -13.04 34.92
N LEU A 51 -11.59 -13.82 33.86
CA LEU A 51 -12.36 -15.05 33.68
C LEU A 51 -12.08 -16.05 34.80
N ASP A 52 -10.80 -16.28 35.11
CA ASP A 52 -10.37 -17.19 36.16
C ASP A 52 -10.87 -16.73 37.55
N ALA A 53 -11.00 -15.41 37.76
CA ALA A 53 -11.53 -14.82 39.00
C ALA A 53 -13.07 -14.76 39.04
N GLY A 54 -13.77 -15.24 38.00
CA GLY A 54 -15.24 -15.17 37.91
C GLY A 54 -15.79 -13.75 37.69
N GLY A 55 -14.93 -12.83 37.26
CA GLY A 55 -15.29 -11.42 37.10
C GLY A 55 -15.98 -11.08 35.76
N HIS A 56 -15.96 -11.98 34.77
CA HIS A 56 -16.67 -11.87 33.52
C HIS A 56 -17.38 -13.18 33.19
N ASN A 57 -18.68 -13.10 32.93
CA ASN A 57 -19.47 -14.23 32.44
C ASN A 57 -19.65 -14.15 30.94
N PHE A 58 -18.64 -14.55 30.17
CA PHE A 58 -18.83 -14.82 28.75
C PHE A 58 -19.51 -16.19 28.63
N SER A 59 -20.39 -16.33 27.63
CA SER A 59 -21.01 -17.63 27.35
C SER A 59 -19.95 -18.64 26.88
N ASP A 60 -20.13 -19.90 27.18
CA ASP A 60 -19.23 -20.98 26.75
C ASP A 60 -19.01 -20.96 25.24
N SER A 61 -20.03 -20.61 24.48
CA SER A 61 -19.95 -20.47 23.00
C SER A 61 -18.94 -19.40 22.54
N VAL A 62 -18.75 -18.33 23.29
CA VAL A 62 -17.77 -17.26 22.96
C VAL A 62 -16.36 -17.76 23.24
N THR A 63 -16.14 -18.41 24.38
CA THR A 63 -14.82 -18.96 24.73
C THR A 63 -14.41 -20.13 23.84
N GLU A 64 -15.35 -20.99 23.42
CA GLU A 64 -15.15 -22.03 22.41
C GLU A 64 -14.76 -21.41 21.06
N SER A 65 -15.42 -20.34 20.63
CA SER A 65 -15.09 -19.61 19.40
C SER A 65 -13.66 -19.05 19.42
N TRP A 66 -13.18 -18.56 20.57
CA TRP A 66 -11.77 -18.13 20.70
C TRP A 66 -10.79 -19.27 20.52
N GLU A 67 -11.10 -20.45 21.05
CA GLU A 67 -10.25 -21.61 20.91
C GLU A 67 -10.25 -22.14 19.47
N GLU A 68 -11.41 -22.17 18.80
CA GLU A 68 -11.50 -22.51 17.39
C GLU A 68 -10.69 -21.58 16.50
N MET A 69 -10.83 -20.27 16.71
CA MET A 69 -10.04 -19.25 15.98
C MET A 69 -8.55 -19.42 16.23
N ALA A 70 -8.14 -19.66 17.47
CA ALA A 70 -6.74 -19.89 17.82
C ALA A 70 -6.17 -21.15 17.17
N ASN A 71 -6.97 -22.21 17.09
CA ASN A 71 -6.60 -23.46 16.43
C ASN A 71 -6.45 -23.26 14.90
N LEU A 72 -7.35 -22.53 14.24
CA LEU A 72 -7.24 -22.17 12.83
C LEU A 72 -5.93 -21.41 12.53
N LEU A 73 -5.54 -20.49 13.42
CA LEU A 73 -4.28 -19.74 13.31
C LEU A 73 -3.05 -20.62 13.53
N SER A 74 -3.14 -21.62 14.40
CA SER A 74 -2.02 -22.50 14.75
C SER A 74 -1.78 -23.60 13.70
N VAL A 75 -2.83 -24.14 13.10
CA VAL A 75 -2.74 -25.27 12.15
C VAL A 75 -2.14 -24.83 10.82
N ARG A 76 -2.51 -23.66 10.31
CA ARG A 76 -2.08 -23.18 8.98
C ARG A 76 -0.63 -22.71 8.93
N GLU A 77 -0.07 -22.27 10.05
CA GLU A 77 1.27 -21.65 10.10
C GLU A 77 2.02 -22.00 11.41
N SER A 78 2.08 -23.29 11.74
CA SER A 78 2.62 -23.83 12.99
C SER A 78 4.07 -23.43 13.32
N SER A 79 4.86 -23.01 12.33
CA SER A 79 6.26 -22.57 12.52
C SER A 79 6.40 -21.07 12.80
N SER A 80 5.39 -20.25 12.51
CA SER A 80 5.48 -18.80 12.66
C SER A 80 5.34 -18.35 14.12
N VAL A 81 6.34 -17.62 14.63
CA VAL A 81 6.29 -16.99 15.96
C VAL A 81 5.10 -16.03 16.07
N THR A 82 4.81 -15.28 15.01
CA THR A 82 3.69 -14.34 14.95
C THR A 82 2.34 -15.07 15.02
N ALA A 83 2.19 -16.20 14.32
CA ALA A 83 0.96 -17.00 14.37
C ALA A 83 0.67 -17.54 15.79
N LYS A 84 1.70 -18.06 16.46
CA LYS A 84 1.60 -18.53 17.86
C LYS A 84 1.23 -17.39 18.82
N ALA A 85 1.85 -16.21 18.63
CA ALA A 85 1.53 -15.04 19.44
C ALA A 85 0.08 -14.58 19.23
N LEU A 86 -0.41 -14.59 17.98
CA LEU A 86 -1.78 -14.23 17.65
C LEU A 86 -2.78 -15.23 18.20
N ALA A 87 -2.56 -16.52 18.03
CA ALA A 87 -3.40 -17.56 18.60
C ALA A 87 -3.51 -17.44 20.13
N ASN A 88 -2.39 -17.17 20.81
CA ASN A 88 -2.39 -16.98 22.26
C ASN A 88 -3.16 -15.73 22.69
N ALA A 89 -3.13 -14.65 21.92
CA ALA A 89 -3.90 -13.45 22.20
C ALA A 89 -5.41 -13.70 21.98
N VAL A 90 -5.77 -14.36 20.88
CA VAL A 90 -7.16 -14.70 20.54
C VAL A 90 -7.83 -15.59 21.58
N ARG A 91 -7.11 -16.52 22.22
CA ARG A 91 -7.62 -17.31 23.37
C ARG A 91 -8.09 -16.49 24.57
N GLY A 92 -7.81 -15.20 24.60
CA GLY A 92 -8.35 -14.26 25.59
C GLY A 92 -9.22 -13.19 24.96
N GLY A 93 -9.83 -13.47 23.81
CA GLY A 93 -10.76 -12.55 23.13
C GLY A 93 -10.11 -11.31 22.52
N VAL A 94 -8.76 -11.26 22.40
CA VAL A 94 -8.03 -10.10 21.89
C VAL A 94 -7.22 -10.47 20.65
N GLY A 95 -7.46 -9.77 19.54
CA GLY A 95 -6.66 -9.89 18.35
C GLY A 95 -5.61 -8.78 18.21
N PHE A 96 -4.62 -8.97 17.33
CA PHE A 96 -3.83 -7.86 16.83
C PHE A 96 -3.81 -7.84 15.29
N HIS A 97 -3.61 -6.65 14.74
CA HIS A 97 -3.67 -6.44 13.28
C HIS A 97 -2.58 -5.48 12.81
N HIS A 98 -1.73 -5.93 11.91
CA HIS A 98 -0.69 -5.13 11.28
C HIS A 98 -0.27 -5.73 9.92
N ALA A 99 0.44 -4.96 9.09
CA ALA A 99 0.85 -5.37 7.75
C ALA A 99 1.79 -6.60 7.69
N GLY A 100 2.38 -7.01 8.84
CA GLY A 100 3.21 -8.22 8.92
C GLY A 100 2.43 -9.52 9.11
N LEU A 101 1.09 -9.47 9.21
CA LEU A 101 0.24 -10.65 9.21
C LEU A 101 -0.02 -11.14 7.79
N THR A 102 -0.16 -12.44 7.61
CA THR A 102 -0.62 -13.02 6.35
C THR A 102 -2.08 -12.67 6.07
N SER A 103 -2.51 -12.81 4.82
CA SER A 103 -3.91 -12.52 4.45
C SER A 103 -4.90 -13.43 5.17
N SER A 104 -4.51 -14.71 5.42
CA SER A 104 -5.32 -15.66 6.19
C SER A 104 -5.47 -15.24 7.64
N GLN A 105 -4.37 -14.84 8.29
CA GLN A 105 -4.39 -14.35 9.69
C GLN A 105 -5.24 -13.10 9.84
N ARG A 106 -5.07 -12.12 8.93
CA ARG A 106 -5.87 -10.90 8.93
C ARG A 106 -7.36 -11.20 8.82
N ARG A 107 -7.74 -12.09 7.88
CA ARG A 107 -9.14 -12.48 7.68
C ARG A 107 -9.76 -13.10 8.93
N VAL A 108 -9.05 -13.99 9.65
CA VAL A 108 -9.55 -14.59 10.89
C VAL A 108 -9.82 -13.52 11.96
N VAL A 109 -8.89 -12.57 12.14
CA VAL A 109 -9.06 -11.48 13.11
C VAL A 109 -10.18 -10.54 12.72
N GLU A 110 -10.25 -10.14 11.45
CA GLU A 110 -11.28 -9.25 10.92
C GLU A 110 -12.67 -9.86 11.04
N GLU A 111 -12.80 -11.13 10.69
CA GLU A 111 -14.08 -11.85 10.79
C GLU A 111 -14.50 -12.05 12.25
N GLY A 112 -13.59 -12.50 13.11
CA GLY A 112 -13.86 -12.65 14.54
C GLY A 112 -14.29 -11.35 15.22
N PHE A 113 -13.77 -10.20 14.75
CA PHE A 113 -14.21 -8.91 15.25
C PHE A 113 -15.56 -8.48 14.66
N ARG A 114 -15.77 -8.72 13.37
CA ARG A 114 -17.02 -8.36 12.69
C ARG A 114 -18.21 -9.16 13.25
N THR A 115 -17.99 -10.42 13.59
CA THR A 115 -19.03 -11.29 14.19
C THR A 115 -19.25 -11.04 15.68
N GLY A 116 -18.46 -10.18 16.33
CA GLY A 116 -18.57 -9.91 17.75
C GLY A 116 -17.83 -10.90 18.64
N ASN A 117 -17.16 -11.90 18.09
CA ASN A 117 -16.42 -12.91 18.85
C ASN A 117 -15.16 -12.34 19.50
N LEU A 118 -14.47 -11.38 18.89
CA LEU A 118 -13.35 -10.70 19.52
C LEU A 118 -13.82 -9.44 20.26
N LEU A 119 -13.36 -9.27 21.47
CA LEU A 119 -13.66 -8.11 22.34
C LEU A 119 -12.86 -6.88 21.92
N CYS A 120 -11.61 -7.12 21.49
CA CYS A 120 -10.68 -6.06 21.18
C CYS A 120 -9.72 -6.45 20.04
N ILE A 121 -9.39 -5.48 19.20
CA ILE A 121 -8.24 -5.56 18.29
C ILE A 121 -7.25 -4.46 18.63
N VAL A 122 -5.96 -4.83 18.73
CA VAL A 122 -4.85 -3.89 18.80
C VAL A 122 -4.19 -3.78 17.42
N ALA A 123 -4.19 -2.60 16.83
CA ALA A 123 -3.79 -2.41 15.44
C ALA A 123 -2.77 -1.28 15.25
N THR A 124 -2.01 -1.38 14.15
CA THR A 124 -1.27 -0.23 13.61
C THR A 124 -2.20 0.66 12.79
N PRO A 125 -1.86 1.95 12.54
CA PRO A 125 -2.70 2.90 11.81
C PRO A 125 -3.13 2.43 10.41
N THR A 126 -2.40 1.50 9.80
CA THR A 126 -2.75 0.90 8.50
C THR A 126 -4.14 0.25 8.47
N LEU A 127 -4.66 -0.20 9.62
CA LEU A 127 -6.02 -0.74 9.72
C LEU A 127 -7.07 0.36 9.46
N ALA A 128 -6.84 1.58 9.91
CA ALA A 128 -7.79 2.68 9.75
C ALA A 128 -8.04 3.04 8.28
N GLN A 129 -7.05 2.80 7.41
CA GLN A 129 -7.10 3.15 5.99
C GLN A 129 -7.56 2.00 5.08
N GLY A 130 -7.30 0.74 5.46
CA GLY A 130 -7.46 -0.41 4.57
C GLY A 130 -8.68 -1.29 4.81
N VAL A 131 -9.31 -1.23 5.98
CA VAL A 131 -10.38 -2.15 6.37
C VAL A 131 -11.53 -1.40 7.04
N ASN A 132 -12.76 -1.78 6.71
CA ASN A 132 -13.94 -1.24 7.39
C ASN A 132 -14.27 -2.10 8.63
N LEU A 133 -13.63 -1.78 9.74
CA LEU A 133 -13.88 -2.38 11.05
C LEU A 133 -14.19 -1.27 12.06
N PRO A 134 -15.46 -0.86 12.19
CA PRO A 134 -15.87 0.08 13.21
C PRO A 134 -15.97 -0.63 14.57
N ALA A 135 -15.70 0.10 15.64
CA ALA A 135 -15.85 -0.34 17.02
C ALA A 135 -16.63 0.69 17.83
N SER A 136 -17.32 0.29 18.86
CA SER A 136 -18.01 1.25 19.73
C SER A 136 -17.03 2.22 20.37
N ARG A 137 -15.84 1.71 20.74
CA ARG A 137 -14.77 2.52 21.32
C ARG A 137 -13.46 2.36 20.58
N VAL A 138 -12.80 3.49 20.36
CA VAL A 138 -11.48 3.57 19.76
C VAL A 138 -10.51 4.22 20.73
N VAL A 139 -9.39 3.59 20.98
CA VAL A 139 -8.33 4.12 21.85
C VAL A 139 -7.06 4.34 21.01
N ILE A 140 -6.59 5.57 20.94
CA ILE A 140 -5.30 5.91 20.34
C ILE A 140 -4.28 6.00 21.47
N ARG A 141 -3.56 4.89 21.68
CA ARG A 141 -2.56 4.78 22.73
C ARG A 141 -1.30 5.55 22.41
N ASP A 142 -0.84 5.44 21.16
CA ASP A 142 0.38 6.08 20.72
C ASP A 142 0.05 7.15 19.66
N SER A 143 0.21 8.41 20.03
CA SER A 143 0.04 9.58 19.16
C SER A 143 1.31 9.97 18.41
N ARG A 144 2.41 9.23 18.59
CA ARG A 144 3.72 9.49 17.98
C ARG A 144 4.31 8.21 17.42
N ARG A 145 5.06 8.35 16.31
CA ARG A 145 5.83 7.24 15.71
C ARG A 145 7.27 7.66 15.42
N TRP A 146 8.17 6.70 15.36
CA TRP A 146 9.53 6.93 14.94
C TRP A 146 9.58 7.24 13.44
N SER A 147 10.22 8.35 13.07
CA SER A 147 10.51 8.69 11.69
C SER A 147 11.97 8.34 11.40
N THR A 148 12.21 7.44 10.44
CA THR A 148 13.56 7.09 9.97
C THR A 148 14.24 8.26 9.29
N VAL A 149 13.49 9.08 8.56
CA VAL A 149 14.00 10.26 7.86
C VAL A 149 14.44 11.35 8.85
N ALA A 150 13.61 11.63 9.86
CA ALA A 150 13.93 12.64 10.87
C ALA A 150 14.79 12.10 12.02
N ALA A 151 15.07 10.80 12.08
CA ALA A 151 15.77 10.09 13.16
C ALA A 151 15.24 10.43 14.56
N ARG A 152 13.93 10.69 14.68
CA ARG A 152 13.26 11.07 15.94
C ARG A 152 11.80 10.64 15.97
N SER A 153 11.22 10.66 17.17
CA SER A 153 9.79 10.43 17.38
C SER A 153 9.01 11.68 16.92
N MET A 154 8.10 11.50 15.95
CA MET A 154 7.25 12.54 15.37
C MET A 154 5.79 12.33 15.78
N PRO A 155 5.00 13.38 16.00
CA PRO A 155 3.55 13.23 16.14
C PRO A 155 2.97 12.62 14.86
N LEU A 156 1.90 11.85 15.00
CA LEU A 156 1.12 11.37 13.85
C LEU A 156 0.43 12.57 13.18
N PRO A 157 0.19 12.51 11.86
CA PRO A 157 -0.62 13.51 11.18
C PRO A 157 -2.02 13.62 11.78
N VAL A 158 -2.57 14.84 11.82
CA VAL A 158 -3.93 15.10 12.35
C VAL A 158 -4.97 14.31 11.58
N MET A 159 -4.84 14.27 10.25
CA MET A 159 -5.73 13.48 9.39
C MET A 159 -5.69 11.98 9.76
N GLU A 160 -4.51 11.41 9.99
CA GLU A 160 -4.34 10.00 10.35
C GLU A 160 -5.02 9.68 11.69
N VAL A 161 -4.83 10.55 12.69
CA VAL A 161 -5.48 10.42 13.99
C VAL A 161 -7.00 10.55 13.88
N ARG A 162 -7.50 11.52 13.10
CA ARG A 162 -8.95 11.68 12.87
C ARG A 162 -9.55 10.50 12.11
N GLN A 163 -8.84 9.90 11.17
CA GLN A 163 -9.27 8.65 10.49
C GLN A 163 -9.39 7.49 11.48
N MET A 164 -8.44 7.38 12.42
CA MET A 164 -8.54 6.39 13.51
C MET A 164 -9.73 6.69 14.42
N MET A 165 -9.92 7.94 14.85
CA MET A 165 -11.07 8.36 15.67
C MET A 165 -12.40 8.10 14.96
N GLY A 166 -12.44 8.30 13.64
CA GLY A 166 -13.62 8.04 12.80
C GLY A 166 -14.02 6.56 12.70
N ARG A 167 -13.25 5.64 13.29
CA ARG A 167 -13.64 4.24 13.46
C ARG A 167 -14.52 4.01 14.70
N ALA A 168 -14.74 5.02 15.51
CA ALA A 168 -15.62 4.94 16.66
C ALA A 168 -17.08 5.06 16.25
N GLY A 169 -17.90 4.14 16.78
CA GLY A 169 -19.32 4.06 16.50
C GLY A 169 -19.65 3.13 15.31
N ARG A 170 -20.63 2.26 15.51
CA ARG A 170 -21.14 1.33 14.48
C ARG A 170 -22.50 1.83 14.02
N PRO A 171 -22.64 2.33 12.78
CA PRO A 171 -23.91 2.80 12.25
C PRO A 171 -25.00 1.73 12.37
N GLY A 172 -26.13 2.10 12.95
CA GLY A 172 -27.27 1.19 13.17
C GLY A 172 -27.18 0.30 14.41
N PHE A 173 -26.04 0.30 15.14
CA PHE A 173 -25.85 -0.48 16.37
C PHE A 173 -25.52 0.37 17.60
N ASP A 174 -24.79 1.46 17.41
CA ASP A 174 -24.39 2.35 18.50
C ASP A 174 -25.04 3.72 18.31
N GLU A 175 -25.61 4.30 19.40
CA GLU A 175 -26.13 5.67 19.38
C GLU A 175 -24.99 6.69 19.19
N PHE A 176 -23.84 6.41 19.77
CA PHE A 176 -22.63 7.22 19.67
C PHE A 176 -21.38 6.35 19.76
N GLY A 177 -20.29 6.82 19.16
CA GLY A 177 -18.96 6.24 19.29
C GLY A 177 -18.08 7.08 20.21
N GLU A 178 -17.20 6.44 20.98
CA GLU A 178 -16.26 7.12 21.86
C GLU A 178 -14.82 6.92 21.36
N SER A 179 -14.06 8.02 21.28
CA SER A 179 -12.65 7.99 20.94
C SER A 179 -11.80 8.52 22.11
N PHE A 180 -10.76 7.80 22.46
CA PHE A 180 -9.85 8.15 23.56
C PHE A 180 -8.45 8.41 23.00
N LEU A 181 -7.87 9.55 23.37
CA LEU A 181 -6.45 9.85 23.20
C LEU A 181 -5.75 9.66 24.55
N VAL A 182 -4.72 8.81 24.56
CA VAL A 182 -3.99 8.53 25.82
C VAL A 182 -2.84 9.51 25.97
N SER A 183 -2.88 10.33 27.03
CA SER A 183 -1.81 11.24 27.44
C SER A 183 -0.98 10.65 28.56
N LYS A 184 0.28 11.05 28.64
CA LYS A 184 1.22 10.62 29.69
C LYS A 184 1.35 11.65 30.82
N SER A 185 1.03 12.90 30.56
CA SER A 185 1.12 14.01 31.48
C SER A 185 0.09 15.07 31.12
N LYS A 186 -0.12 16.04 32.04
CA LYS A 186 -1.02 17.19 31.77
C LYS A 186 -0.57 18.03 30.58
N GLN A 187 0.74 18.25 30.45
CA GLN A 187 1.30 18.99 29.33
C GLN A 187 1.10 18.25 27.99
N ASP A 188 1.22 16.93 28.00
CA ASP A 188 0.94 16.07 26.84
C ASP A 188 -0.55 16.14 26.47
N GLU A 189 -1.45 16.11 27.46
CA GLU A 189 -2.91 16.27 27.28
C GLU A 189 -3.24 17.58 26.57
N ASP A 190 -2.70 18.72 27.04
CA ASP A 190 -2.93 20.02 26.43
C ASP A 190 -2.43 20.06 24.98
N SER A 191 -1.24 19.48 24.72
CA SER A 191 -0.67 19.37 23.38
C SER A 191 -1.53 18.48 22.45
N LEU A 192 -2.07 17.37 22.95
CA LEU A 192 -2.94 16.47 22.16
C LEU A 192 -4.28 17.13 21.83
N ILE A 193 -4.84 17.91 22.79
CA ILE A 193 -6.07 18.68 22.57
C ILE A 193 -5.84 19.74 21.47
N ASP A 194 -4.77 20.51 21.60
CA ASP A 194 -4.49 21.58 20.64
C ASP A 194 -4.19 21.04 19.25
N LEU A 195 -3.42 19.94 19.16
CA LEU A 195 -3.03 19.37 17.87
C LEU A 195 -4.17 18.59 17.19
N TYR A 196 -4.86 17.68 17.90
CA TYR A 196 -5.77 16.72 17.25
C TYR A 196 -7.24 17.11 17.35
N LEU A 197 -7.65 17.81 18.39
CA LEU A 197 -9.05 18.19 18.58
C LEU A 197 -9.34 19.58 18.01
N LYS A 198 -8.44 20.55 18.24
CA LYS A 198 -8.57 21.93 17.75
C LYS A 198 -7.82 22.16 16.44
N GLY A 199 -6.68 21.48 16.20
CA GLY A 199 -5.85 21.64 15.03
C GLY A 199 -6.59 21.26 13.74
N GLU A 200 -6.24 21.90 12.64
CA GLU A 200 -6.76 21.56 11.32
C GLU A 200 -5.98 20.38 10.73
N PRO A 201 -6.62 19.52 9.90
CA PRO A 201 -5.91 18.49 9.15
C PRO A 201 -4.88 19.11 8.22
N GLU A 202 -3.81 18.40 7.98
CA GLU A 202 -2.80 18.77 7.01
C GLU A 202 -3.42 18.86 5.60
N ASP A 203 -2.90 19.79 4.79
CA ASP A 203 -3.28 19.90 3.40
C ASP A 203 -2.96 18.61 2.64
N VAL A 204 -3.90 18.17 1.80
CA VAL A 204 -3.67 17.04 0.91
C VAL A 204 -2.68 17.46 -0.17
N THR A 205 -1.54 16.77 -0.21
CA THR A 205 -0.52 16.99 -1.22
C THR A 205 -0.43 15.84 -2.21
N SER A 206 -0.25 16.15 -3.49
CA SER A 206 0.01 15.15 -4.51
C SER A 206 1.31 14.40 -4.21
N LYS A 207 1.29 13.09 -4.34
CA LYS A 207 2.49 12.25 -4.28
C LYS A 207 3.06 11.92 -5.66
N LEU A 208 2.50 12.53 -6.69
CA LEU A 208 2.93 12.32 -8.08
C LEU A 208 4.29 12.95 -8.37
N ALA A 209 4.67 13.96 -7.62
CA ALA A 209 5.97 14.62 -7.71
C ALA A 209 6.51 14.95 -6.31
N ASN A 210 7.83 15.11 -6.19
CA ASN A 210 8.47 15.62 -5.00
C ASN A 210 8.52 17.18 -5.08
N PRO A 211 7.82 17.93 -4.23
CA PRO A 211 7.80 19.39 -4.29
C PRO A 211 9.18 20.04 -4.19
N GLY A 212 10.11 19.41 -3.47
CA GLY A 212 11.48 19.91 -3.24
C GLY A 212 12.49 19.49 -4.30
N ALA A 213 12.11 18.69 -5.30
CA ALA A 213 13.05 18.22 -6.32
C ALA A 213 13.59 19.37 -7.18
N GLN A 214 14.91 19.40 -7.34
CA GLN A 214 15.60 20.35 -8.20
C GLN A 214 15.94 19.79 -9.57
N ASN A 215 15.92 18.46 -9.72
CA ASN A 215 16.20 17.73 -10.96
C ASN A 215 15.34 16.47 -11.05
N ALA A 216 15.36 15.80 -12.22
CA ALA A 216 14.57 14.59 -12.46
C ALA A 216 14.95 13.43 -11.53
N GLU A 217 16.21 13.28 -11.11
CA GLU A 217 16.66 12.19 -10.23
C GLU A 217 16.06 12.32 -8.81
N GLU A 218 15.84 13.53 -8.34
CA GLU A 218 15.17 13.78 -7.05
C GLU A 218 13.66 13.58 -7.13
N ASP A 219 13.10 13.50 -8.34
CA ASP A 219 11.66 13.32 -8.60
C ASP A 219 11.31 11.90 -9.07
N GLY A 220 11.76 10.91 -8.30
CA GLY A 220 11.55 9.49 -8.63
C GLY A 220 10.08 9.09 -8.83
N ALA A 221 9.15 9.77 -8.17
CA ALA A 221 7.72 9.54 -8.34
C ALA A 221 7.26 9.97 -9.74
N LEU A 222 7.63 11.18 -10.18
CA LEU A 222 7.27 11.68 -11.51
C LEU A 222 7.96 10.87 -12.62
N LEU A 223 9.22 10.47 -12.41
CA LEU A 223 9.94 9.53 -13.30
C LEU A 223 9.16 8.23 -13.50
N ALA A 224 8.73 7.59 -12.41
CA ALA A 224 7.99 6.33 -12.46
C ALA A 224 6.62 6.50 -13.14
N HIS A 225 5.92 7.59 -12.86
CA HIS A 225 4.61 7.85 -13.45
C HIS A 225 4.67 8.17 -14.93
N ILE A 226 5.59 9.02 -15.39
CA ILE A 226 5.75 9.33 -16.81
C ILE A 226 6.18 8.09 -17.58
N LEU A 227 7.14 7.30 -17.04
CA LEU A 227 7.50 6.02 -17.64
C LEU A 227 6.29 5.08 -17.77
N SER A 228 5.45 5.02 -16.73
CA SER A 228 4.25 4.19 -16.73
C SER A 228 3.23 4.67 -17.75
N ILE A 229 3.03 5.98 -17.90
CA ILE A 229 2.12 6.56 -18.91
C ILE A 229 2.56 6.17 -20.32
N VAL A 230 3.85 6.33 -20.63
CA VAL A 230 4.42 5.96 -21.95
C VAL A 230 4.35 4.45 -22.17
N ALA A 231 4.63 3.64 -21.13
CA ALA A 231 4.72 2.19 -21.28
C ALA A 231 3.36 1.47 -21.33
N THR A 232 2.33 2.00 -20.66
CA THR A 232 1.06 1.26 -20.46
C THR A 232 -0.17 1.99 -20.96
N ALA A 233 -0.20 3.32 -20.94
CA ALA A 233 -1.38 4.09 -21.33
C ALA A 233 -1.45 4.41 -22.82
N GLY A 234 -0.40 4.12 -23.59
CA GLY A 234 -0.33 4.44 -25.01
C GLY A 234 -0.33 5.96 -25.29
N ILE A 235 0.06 6.74 -24.28
CA ILE A 235 0.22 8.20 -24.39
C ILE A 235 1.70 8.43 -24.68
N ASP A 236 2.02 8.62 -25.92
CA ASP A 236 3.38 8.65 -26.46
C ASP A 236 3.82 10.03 -26.96
N ASP A 237 2.91 10.97 -27.07
CA ASP A 237 3.17 12.34 -27.49
C ASP A 237 3.39 13.26 -26.27
N ARG A 238 4.39 14.16 -26.37
CA ARG A 238 4.74 15.12 -25.32
C ARG A 238 3.56 15.98 -24.88
N ASP A 239 2.77 16.46 -25.84
CA ASP A 239 1.61 17.31 -25.54
C ASP A 239 0.48 16.50 -24.90
N ALA A 240 0.33 15.24 -25.28
CA ALA A 240 -0.64 14.31 -24.65
C ALA A 240 -0.25 14.00 -23.22
N ILE A 241 1.04 13.83 -22.92
CA ILE A 241 1.57 13.66 -21.56
C ILE A 241 1.28 14.93 -20.73
N SER A 242 1.57 16.12 -21.26
CA SER A 242 1.29 17.39 -20.61
C SER A 242 -0.22 17.57 -20.34
N ARG A 243 -1.08 17.28 -21.33
CA ARG A 243 -2.54 17.29 -21.17
C ARG A 243 -3.03 16.28 -20.12
N PHE A 244 -2.37 15.14 -20.01
CA PHE A 244 -2.70 14.17 -18.95
C PHE A 244 -2.33 14.73 -17.57
N LEU A 245 -1.11 15.23 -17.40
CA LEU A 245 -0.63 15.78 -16.15
C LEU A 245 -1.43 17.03 -15.71
N SER A 246 -1.85 17.86 -16.64
CA SER A 246 -2.69 19.04 -16.37
C SER A 246 -4.07 18.70 -15.79
N LYS A 247 -4.54 17.47 -15.95
CA LYS A 247 -5.79 16.97 -15.37
C LYS A 247 -5.61 16.28 -14.02
N THR A 248 -4.39 16.16 -13.53
CA THR A 248 -4.08 15.55 -12.23
C THR A 248 -4.18 16.57 -11.10
N PHE A 249 -4.28 16.09 -9.87
CA PHE A 249 -4.27 16.96 -8.69
C PHE A 249 -2.95 17.72 -8.53
N LEU A 250 -1.84 17.17 -9.06
CA LEU A 250 -0.55 17.84 -9.07
C LEU A 250 -0.62 19.23 -9.76
N SER A 251 -1.36 19.33 -10.87
CA SER A 251 -1.50 20.58 -11.62
C SER A 251 -2.21 21.71 -10.85
N SER A 252 -3.03 21.36 -9.85
CA SER A 252 -3.65 22.36 -8.97
C SER A 252 -2.70 22.88 -7.88
N GLN A 253 -1.56 22.20 -7.68
CA GLN A 253 -0.59 22.52 -6.62
C GLN A 253 0.74 23.02 -7.16
N MET A 254 0.94 23.02 -8.46
CA MET A 254 2.17 23.43 -9.12
C MET A 254 1.87 24.41 -10.26
N ASN A 255 2.73 25.43 -10.44
CA ASN A 255 2.62 26.33 -11.58
C ASN A 255 2.74 25.53 -12.88
N PRO A 256 1.88 25.76 -13.90
CA PRO A 256 1.91 25.07 -15.18
C PRO A 256 3.29 25.08 -15.85
N GLU A 257 3.98 26.21 -15.86
CA GLU A 257 5.32 26.34 -16.43
C GLU A 257 6.35 25.44 -15.73
N THR A 258 6.26 25.34 -14.40
CA THR A 258 7.12 24.46 -13.60
C THR A 258 6.80 22.99 -13.89
N LEU A 259 5.53 22.64 -14.03
CA LEU A 259 5.10 21.28 -14.34
C LEU A 259 5.60 20.85 -15.73
N GLU A 260 5.52 21.75 -16.71
CA GLU A 260 6.02 21.49 -18.08
C GLU A 260 7.55 21.34 -18.08
N ALA A 261 8.27 22.24 -17.44
CA ALA A 261 9.73 22.15 -17.32
C ALA A 261 10.18 20.84 -16.66
N ARG A 262 9.51 20.42 -15.58
CA ARG A 262 9.79 19.14 -14.92
C ARG A 262 9.43 17.94 -15.80
N THR A 263 8.36 18.03 -16.56
CA THR A 263 7.98 16.98 -17.51
C THR A 263 9.05 16.79 -18.56
N ASP A 264 9.57 17.88 -19.11
CA ASP A 264 10.64 17.85 -20.12
C ASP A 264 11.95 17.31 -19.53
N ASP A 265 12.32 17.69 -18.32
CA ASP A 265 13.49 17.17 -17.60
C ASP A 265 13.38 15.64 -17.39
N VAL A 266 12.21 15.18 -16.98
CA VAL A 266 11.94 13.76 -16.76
C VAL A 266 11.99 12.98 -18.08
N LEU A 267 11.37 13.48 -19.15
CA LEU A 267 11.41 12.84 -20.47
C LEU A 267 12.85 12.80 -21.02
N TYR A 268 13.60 13.88 -20.82
CA TYR A 268 15.02 13.92 -21.19
C TYR A 268 15.80 12.84 -20.42
N TRP A 269 15.66 12.80 -19.09
CA TRP A 269 16.34 11.81 -18.25
C TRP A 269 15.99 10.37 -18.63
N LEU A 270 14.71 10.07 -18.88
CA LEU A 270 14.26 8.75 -19.29
C LEU A 270 14.85 8.33 -20.64
N CYS A 271 15.01 9.26 -21.59
CA CYS A 271 15.68 9.02 -22.88
C CYS A 271 17.16 8.73 -22.68
N GLU A 272 17.89 9.59 -21.96
CA GLU A 272 19.33 9.46 -21.74
C GLU A 272 19.69 8.15 -21.01
N ASN A 273 18.82 7.70 -20.11
CA ASN A 273 19.03 6.45 -19.37
C ASN A 273 18.41 5.22 -20.04
N GLY A 274 18.02 5.36 -21.32
CA GLY A 274 17.53 4.25 -22.14
C GLY A 274 16.25 3.58 -21.62
N MET A 275 15.40 4.32 -20.87
CA MET A 275 14.09 3.84 -20.42
C MET A 275 13.02 4.03 -21.49
N ILE A 276 13.11 5.12 -22.24
CA ILE A 276 12.26 5.43 -23.39
C ILE A 276 13.13 5.83 -24.59
N GLU A 277 12.61 5.69 -25.77
CA GLU A 277 13.24 6.13 -27.02
C GLU A 277 12.34 7.13 -27.74
N ARG A 278 12.97 8.08 -28.45
CA ARG A 278 12.26 9.01 -29.33
C ARG A 278 12.02 8.35 -30.66
N ARG A 279 10.78 8.42 -31.17
CA ARG A 279 10.38 7.89 -32.48
C ARG A 279 9.99 9.04 -33.38
N GLY A 280 10.63 9.12 -34.57
CA GLY A 280 10.22 10.01 -35.65
C GLY A 280 9.40 9.26 -36.73
N GLU A 281 8.71 9.96 -37.62
CA GLU A 281 7.76 9.40 -38.59
C GLU A 281 8.30 8.26 -39.46
N SER A 282 9.59 8.25 -39.80
CA SER A 282 10.17 7.25 -40.69
C SER A 282 10.24 5.82 -40.14
N LYS A 283 10.10 5.65 -38.83
CA LYS A 283 10.17 4.34 -38.14
C LYS A 283 8.80 3.73 -37.81
N GLN A 284 7.71 4.48 -37.92
CA GLN A 284 6.37 3.98 -37.56
C GLN A 284 5.85 2.87 -38.47
N VAL A 285 6.20 2.90 -39.77
CA VAL A 285 5.72 1.90 -40.74
C VAL A 285 6.46 0.56 -40.53
N GLU A 286 7.76 0.59 -40.27
CA GLU A 286 8.53 -0.64 -40.03
C GLU A 286 8.21 -1.31 -38.69
N ASN A 287 7.85 -0.53 -37.65
CA ASN A 287 7.53 -1.08 -36.37
C ASN A 287 6.14 -1.71 -36.25
N ARG A 288 5.13 -1.17 -36.97
CA ARG A 288 3.81 -1.81 -37.05
C ARG A 288 3.88 -3.20 -37.72
N ILE A 289 4.82 -3.39 -38.64
CA ILE A 289 5.07 -4.69 -39.31
C ILE A 289 5.83 -5.63 -38.33
N LYS A 290 6.66 -5.10 -37.46
CA LYS A 290 7.37 -5.89 -36.41
C LYS A 290 6.47 -6.23 -35.22
N GLU A 291 5.59 -5.33 -34.81
CA GLU A 291 4.63 -5.57 -33.71
C GLU A 291 3.58 -6.64 -34.06
N SER A 292 3.12 -6.70 -35.32
CA SER A 292 2.27 -7.80 -35.78
C SER A 292 2.98 -9.15 -35.82
N LYS A 293 4.32 -9.17 -35.97
CA LYS A 293 5.14 -10.39 -35.88
C LYS A 293 5.59 -10.74 -34.48
N THR A 294 5.54 -9.77 -33.54
CA THR A 294 5.90 -9.99 -32.12
C THR A 294 4.70 -10.47 -31.33
N ALA A 295 3.47 -10.09 -31.71
CA ALA A 295 2.24 -10.63 -31.12
C ALA A 295 2.09 -12.14 -31.40
N GLU A 296 2.56 -12.64 -32.56
CA GLU A 296 2.62 -14.06 -32.87
C GLU A 296 3.75 -14.81 -32.11
N ARG A 297 4.69 -14.08 -31.46
CA ARG A 297 5.79 -14.65 -30.67
C ARG A 297 5.56 -14.64 -29.16
N GLU A 298 4.51 -13.99 -28.65
CA GLU A 298 4.20 -13.99 -27.21
C GLU A 298 3.66 -15.35 -26.73
N GLU A 299 3.22 -16.24 -27.61
CA GLU A 299 2.85 -17.62 -27.25
C GLU A 299 4.05 -18.54 -26.99
N ASP A 300 5.25 -18.19 -27.49
CA ASP A 300 6.46 -19.02 -27.38
C ASP A 300 7.28 -18.80 -26.09
N TRP A 301 6.89 -17.83 -25.26
CA TRP A 301 7.65 -17.49 -24.04
C TRP A 301 7.39 -18.39 -22.84
N GLN A 302 6.38 -19.28 -22.92
CA GLN A 302 6.08 -20.21 -21.84
C GLN A 302 7.08 -21.38 -21.79
N ASP A 303 7.75 -21.68 -22.89
CA ASP A 303 8.69 -22.81 -22.97
C ASP A 303 10.12 -22.48 -22.55
N GLU A 304 10.50 -21.20 -22.43
CA GLU A 304 11.85 -20.78 -22.00
C GLU A 304 11.97 -20.40 -20.51
N MET A 305 10.91 -20.50 -19.74
CA MET A 305 10.98 -20.24 -18.29
C MET A 305 11.62 -21.40 -17.57
N PRO A 306 12.61 -21.14 -16.68
CA PRO A 306 13.19 -22.19 -15.85
C PRO A 306 12.13 -22.95 -15.08
N SER A 307 12.26 -24.28 -14.96
CA SER A 307 11.25 -25.17 -14.35
C SER A 307 10.82 -24.78 -12.93
N TRP A 308 11.63 -24.00 -12.21
CA TRP A 308 11.28 -23.47 -10.90
C TRP A 308 10.27 -22.30 -10.97
N ALA A 309 10.18 -21.59 -12.08
CA ALA A 309 9.22 -20.49 -12.25
C ALA A 309 7.81 -21.02 -12.54
N ASN A 310 7.70 -22.22 -13.15
CA ASN A 310 6.43 -22.90 -13.37
C ASN A 310 5.87 -23.55 -12.08
N SER A 311 6.74 -23.88 -11.11
CA SER A 311 6.31 -24.40 -9.81
C SER A 311 5.84 -23.31 -8.83
N ALA A 312 6.12 -22.04 -9.08
CA ALA A 312 5.64 -20.92 -8.26
C ALA A 312 4.14 -20.62 -8.47
N THR A 313 3.51 -21.14 -9.51
CA THR A 313 2.05 -21.01 -9.76
C THR A 313 1.20 -22.05 -9.04
N ALA A 314 1.82 -23.08 -8.47
CA ALA A 314 1.15 -24.09 -7.65
C ALA A 314 1.23 -23.73 -6.15
N ILE A 315 0.62 -22.62 -5.74
CA ILE A 315 0.33 -22.36 -4.33
C ILE A 315 -0.92 -23.22 -3.99
N PRO A 316 -0.79 -24.26 -3.14
CA PRO A 316 -1.95 -25.05 -2.74
C PRO A 316 -2.93 -24.12 -2.00
N GLY A 317 -4.11 -23.93 -2.56
CA GLY A 317 -5.17 -23.10 -2.00
C GLY A 317 -5.66 -21.94 -2.89
N LEU A 318 -5.13 -21.77 -4.11
CA LEU A 318 -5.63 -20.78 -5.06
C LEU A 318 -6.71 -21.34 -6.03
N ASP A 319 -7.07 -22.61 -5.91
CA ASP A 319 -8.11 -23.28 -6.72
C ASP A 319 -9.54 -22.96 -6.25
N LEU A 320 -9.76 -21.80 -5.64
CA LEU A 320 -11.11 -21.36 -5.23
C LEU A 320 -11.78 -20.39 -6.21
N ILE A 321 -11.34 -20.37 -7.46
CA ILE A 321 -12.14 -19.77 -8.54
C ILE A 321 -12.73 -20.93 -9.36
N PRO A 322 -14.05 -21.16 -9.32
CA PRO A 322 -14.68 -22.17 -10.15
C PRO A 322 -14.43 -21.85 -11.62
N LYS A 323 -13.89 -22.82 -12.36
CA LYS A 323 -13.67 -22.72 -13.82
C LYS A 323 -14.96 -22.87 -14.63
N GLU A 324 -16.13 -22.59 -14.09
CA GLU A 324 -17.40 -22.63 -14.81
C GLU A 324 -18.24 -21.39 -14.54
N GLU A 325 -17.95 -20.33 -15.28
CA GLU A 325 -18.95 -19.31 -15.68
C GLU A 325 -18.44 -18.48 -16.86
N GLU A 326 -17.87 -19.10 -17.86
CA GLU A 326 -17.82 -18.58 -19.22
C GLU A 326 -19.14 -18.90 -19.92
N SER A 327 -20.14 -18.10 -19.74
CA SER A 327 -21.20 -17.83 -20.75
C SER A 327 -22.42 -17.09 -20.19
N ARG A 328 -22.21 -16.05 -19.41
CA ARG A 328 -23.27 -15.03 -19.29
C ARG A 328 -22.73 -13.71 -19.78
N ARG A 329 -22.94 -13.45 -21.08
CA ARG A 329 -22.85 -12.11 -21.66
C ARG A 329 -23.84 -11.23 -20.89
N LEU A 330 -23.34 -10.45 -19.95
CA LEU A 330 -24.07 -9.38 -19.31
C LEU A 330 -24.39 -8.35 -20.40
N THR A 331 -25.61 -8.35 -20.87
CA THR A 331 -26.16 -7.22 -21.63
C THR A 331 -26.06 -5.98 -20.74
N PRO A 332 -25.46 -4.88 -21.20
CA PRO A 332 -25.37 -3.67 -20.41
C PRO A 332 -26.79 -3.12 -20.17
N ARG A 333 -27.21 -3.08 -18.90
CA ARG A 333 -28.40 -2.32 -18.49
C ARG A 333 -28.18 -0.87 -18.91
N ARG A 334 -29.04 -0.36 -19.76
CA ARG A 334 -29.14 1.07 -20.08
C ARG A 334 -29.50 1.84 -18.81
N GLY A 335 -28.47 2.43 -18.17
CA GLY A 335 -28.66 3.52 -17.24
C GLY A 335 -28.95 4.83 -18.01
N PRO A 336 -29.55 5.85 -17.36
CA PRO A 336 -29.87 7.11 -18.04
C PRO A 336 -28.57 7.75 -18.55
N ALA A 337 -28.62 8.25 -19.79
CA ALA A 337 -27.54 8.89 -20.48
C ALA A 337 -27.00 10.09 -19.68
N ILE A 338 -25.80 9.97 -19.16
CA ILE A 338 -25.01 11.10 -18.70
C ILE A 338 -24.46 11.81 -19.93
N PHE A 339 -24.83 13.06 -20.05
CA PHE A 339 -24.55 13.94 -21.19
C PHE A 339 -23.06 13.89 -21.64
N GLY A 340 -22.82 13.70 -22.94
CA GLY A 340 -21.73 14.38 -23.64
C GLY A 340 -20.54 13.53 -24.06
N PHE A 341 -20.45 12.20 -23.82
CA PHE A 341 -19.38 11.40 -24.39
C PHE A 341 -19.78 10.71 -25.69
N LYS A 342 -19.34 11.24 -26.84
CA LYS A 342 -19.40 10.53 -28.11
C LYS A 342 -18.37 9.41 -28.10
N LYS A 343 -18.78 8.20 -28.55
CA LYS A 343 -17.83 7.09 -28.73
C LYS A 343 -16.73 7.51 -29.70
N ALA A 344 -15.47 7.22 -29.37
CA ALA A 344 -14.29 7.52 -30.18
C ALA A 344 -14.39 7.00 -31.65
N SER A 345 -15.21 5.97 -31.89
CA SER A 345 -15.49 5.41 -33.23
C SER A 345 -16.35 6.31 -34.14
N MET A 346 -16.86 7.45 -33.65
CA MET A 346 -17.69 8.39 -34.44
C MET A 346 -16.92 9.64 -34.91
N TYR A 347 -15.63 9.72 -34.62
CA TYR A 347 -14.82 10.85 -35.07
C TYR A 347 -14.33 10.56 -36.48
N LYS A 348 -14.96 11.16 -37.50
CA LYS A 348 -14.38 11.27 -38.84
C LYS A 348 -13.52 12.52 -38.88
N PRO A 349 -12.21 12.43 -39.19
CA PRO A 349 -11.38 13.61 -39.39
C PRO A 349 -11.98 14.43 -40.57
N SER A 350 -12.01 15.75 -40.40
CA SER A 350 -12.36 16.63 -41.53
C SER A 350 -11.26 16.55 -42.61
N ASP A 351 -11.64 16.51 -43.88
CA ASP A 351 -10.76 16.37 -45.05
C ASP A 351 -9.78 17.55 -45.28
N SER A 352 -9.60 18.43 -44.30
CA SER A 352 -8.69 19.59 -44.35
C SER A 352 -7.55 19.54 -43.34
N PHE A 353 -7.18 18.34 -42.85
CA PHE A 353 -6.04 18.20 -41.94
C PHE A 353 -4.74 18.29 -42.75
N ILE A 354 -4.09 19.47 -42.72
CA ILE A 354 -2.68 19.60 -43.10
C ILE A 354 -1.93 19.00 -41.90
N PRO A 355 -1.17 17.89 -42.06
CA PRO A 355 -0.40 17.35 -40.95
C PRO A 355 0.63 18.39 -40.50
N GLU A 356 0.52 18.85 -39.26
CA GLU A 356 1.63 19.55 -38.64
C GLU A 356 2.88 18.65 -38.67
N PRO A 357 4.09 19.26 -38.71
CA PRO A 357 5.33 18.49 -38.72
C PRO A 357 5.29 17.51 -37.56
N ALA A 358 5.54 16.25 -37.85
CA ALA A 358 5.33 15.11 -36.99
C ALA A 358 5.74 15.37 -35.56
N ALA A 359 4.78 15.32 -34.64
CA ALA A 359 5.02 15.44 -33.21
C ALA A 359 5.97 14.31 -32.78
N MET A 360 7.01 14.69 -32.06
CA MET A 360 7.99 13.73 -31.53
C MET A 360 7.28 12.78 -30.55
N THR A 361 7.29 11.49 -30.85
CA THR A 361 6.67 10.48 -30.00
C THR A 361 7.72 9.71 -29.19
N TYR A 362 7.30 9.15 -28.07
CA TYR A 362 8.12 8.35 -27.16
C TYR A 362 7.61 6.91 -27.13
N ALA A 363 8.52 5.97 -27.01
CA ALA A 363 8.16 4.58 -26.80
C ALA A 363 9.02 3.95 -25.70
N PRO A 364 8.48 3.03 -24.91
CA PRO A 364 9.28 2.36 -23.91
C PRO A 364 10.30 1.42 -24.56
N THR A 365 11.52 1.42 -24.05
CA THR A 365 12.50 0.38 -24.37
C THR A 365 12.15 -0.93 -23.63
N GLN A 366 12.82 -2.03 -23.96
CA GLN A 366 12.67 -3.27 -23.18
C GLN A 366 12.94 -3.07 -21.69
N LEU A 367 13.98 -2.28 -21.36
CA LEU A 367 14.31 -1.95 -19.98
C LEU A 367 13.18 -1.13 -19.34
N GLY A 368 12.75 -0.05 -19.99
CA GLY A 368 11.71 0.81 -19.44
C GLY A 368 10.37 0.08 -19.26
N ALA A 369 9.99 -0.76 -20.21
CA ALA A 369 8.79 -1.58 -20.09
C ALA A 369 8.86 -2.56 -18.91
N ARG A 370 10.03 -3.16 -18.65
CA ARG A 370 10.23 -4.04 -17.49
C ARG A 370 10.23 -3.27 -16.17
N VAL A 371 10.92 -2.14 -16.09
CA VAL A 371 10.95 -1.27 -14.91
C VAL A 371 9.53 -0.81 -14.55
N SER A 372 8.76 -0.35 -15.54
CA SER A 372 7.36 0.05 -15.35
C SER A 372 6.49 -1.12 -14.88
N ARG A 373 6.60 -2.28 -15.52
CA ARG A 373 5.80 -3.48 -15.19
C ARG A 373 6.09 -4.03 -13.80
N LEU A 374 7.32 -3.89 -13.32
CA LEU A 374 7.75 -4.30 -11.98
C LEU A 374 7.51 -3.23 -10.91
N TYR A 375 6.98 -2.07 -11.29
CA TYR A 375 6.78 -0.91 -10.40
C TYR A 375 8.07 -0.44 -9.70
N LEU A 376 9.22 -0.62 -10.37
CA LEU A 376 10.50 -0.15 -9.85
C LEU A 376 10.68 1.34 -10.13
N ASN A 377 11.41 1.99 -9.23
CA ASN A 377 11.90 3.34 -9.50
C ASN A 377 12.85 3.29 -10.70
N PRO A 378 12.69 4.15 -11.74
CA PRO A 378 13.59 4.18 -12.89
C PRO A 378 15.06 4.34 -12.53
N ILE A 379 15.38 5.04 -11.44
CA ILE A 379 16.75 5.16 -10.91
C ILE A 379 17.30 3.78 -10.48
N SER A 380 16.48 2.97 -9.83
CA SER A 380 16.85 1.58 -9.49
C SER A 380 17.14 0.77 -10.74
N GLY A 381 16.32 0.92 -11.77
CA GLY A 381 16.54 0.26 -13.08
C GLY A 381 17.89 0.64 -13.68
N ARG A 382 18.27 1.92 -13.65
CA ARG A 382 19.59 2.40 -14.10
C ARG A 382 20.73 1.81 -13.27
N ILE A 383 20.65 1.89 -11.95
CA ILE A 383 21.68 1.38 -11.03
C ILE A 383 21.92 -0.12 -11.28
N ILE A 384 20.83 -0.90 -11.41
CA ILE A 384 20.93 -2.34 -11.68
C ILE A 384 21.56 -2.60 -13.04
N GLN A 385 21.16 -1.88 -14.09
CA GLN A 385 21.71 -2.02 -15.44
C GLN A 385 23.22 -1.73 -15.47
N ASP A 386 23.64 -0.62 -14.85
CA ASP A 386 25.04 -0.23 -14.81
C ASP A 386 25.89 -1.22 -14.00
N GLY A 387 25.35 -1.69 -12.87
CA GLY A 387 25.99 -2.73 -12.07
C GLY A 387 26.14 -4.06 -12.81
N LEU A 388 25.11 -4.47 -13.57
CA LEU A 388 25.19 -5.69 -14.39
C LEU A 388 26.19 -5.54 -15.55
N ARG A 389 26.25 -4.38 -16.20
CA ARG A 389 27.27 -4.12 -17.24
C ARG A 389 28.69 -4.24 -16.69
N LYS A 390 28.94 -3.65 -15.51
CA LYS A 390 30.23 -3.81 -14.82
C LYS A 390 30.53 -5.26 -14.46
N ALA A 391 29.52 -5.99 -13.96
CA ALA A 391 29.69 -7.41 -13.63
C ALA A 391 30.05 -8.24 -14.87
N ILE A 392 29.43 -7.98 -16.01
CA ILE A 392 29.77 -8.65 -17.29
C ILE A 392 31.20 -8.33 -17.68
N GLY A 393 31.67 -7.07 -17.62
CA GLY A 393 33.04 -6.69 -17.90
C GLY A 393 34.07 -7.42 -17.01
N ILE A 394 33.78 -7.59 -15.73
CA ILE A 394 34.63 -8.35 -14.79
C ILE A 394 34.66 -9.84 -15.16
N ILE A 395 33.50 -10.42 -15.49
CA ILE A 395 33.41 -11.86 -15.84
C ILE A 395 34.11 -12.15 -17.19
N SER A 396 33.96 -11.23 -18.16
CA SER A 396 34.62 -11.37 -19.49
C SER A 396 36.12 -11.10 -19.44
N GLY A 397 36.67 -10.65 -18.33
CA GLY A 397 38.08 -10.34 -18.16
C GLY A 397 38.54 -9.03 -18.81
N GLU A 398 37.60 -8.18 -19.20
CA GLU A 398 37.88 -6.84 -19.74
C GLU A 398 38.24 -5.85 -18.64
N ASP A 399 37.68 -6.04 -17.44
CA ASP A 399 38.01 -5.25 -16.24
C ASP A 399 38.86 -6.06 -15.26
N ASN A 400 40.07 -5.62 -15.01
CA ASN A 400 41.03 -6.26 -14.06
C ASN A 400 40.74 -5.92 -12.58
N VAL A 401 39.60 -5.39 -12.25
CA VAL A 401 39.29 -4.86 -10.91
C VAL A 401 38.21 -5.71 -10.24
N GLY A 402 38.63 -6.65 -9.39
CA GLY A 402 37.78 -7.29 -8.39
C GLY A 402 37.29 -8.70 -8.74
N GLN A 403 36.78 -9.40 -7.73
CA GLN A 403 36.10 -10.69 -7.88
C GLN A 403 34.57 -10.48 -7.83
N PHE A 404 33.88 -10.98 -8.84
CA PHE A 404 32.42 -10.99 -8.85
C PHE A 404 31.88 -12.17 -8.03
N SER A 405 30.96 -11.92 -7.13
CA SER A 405 30.33 -12.94 -6.30
C SER A 405 28.79 -12.72 -6.25
N PRO A 406 28.01 -13.75 -5.87
CA PRO A 406 26.56 -13.56 -5.64
C PRO A 406 26.23 -12.45 -4.64
N LEU A 407 27.11 -12.20 -3.65
CA LEU A 407 26.98 -11.12 -2.69
C LEU A 407 27.03 -9.74 -3.37
N SER A 408 27.79 -9.61 -4.46
CA SER A 408 27.85 -8.36 -5.24
C SER A 408 26.50 -7.99 -5.84
N LEU A 409 25.68 -8.96 -6.27
CA LEU A 409 24.31 -8.73 -6.76
C LEU A 409 23.38 -8.30 -5.63
N LEU A 410 23.48 -8.93 -4.46
CA LEU A 410 22.69 -8.54 -3.29
C LEU A 410 23.05 -7.12 -2.83
N HIS A 411 24.34 -6.80 -2.83
CA HIS A 411 24.79 -5.44 -2.51
C HIS A 411 24.30 -4.43 -3.55
N LEU A 412 24.36 -4.74 -4.84
CA LEU A 412 23.82 -3.89 -5.89
C LEU A 412 22.32 -3.61 -5.69
N ALA A 413 21.54 -4.63 -5.37
CA ALA A 413 20.11 -4.46 -5.07
C ALA A 413 19.88 -3.57 -3.85
N SER A 414 20.72 -3.71 -2.80
CA SER A 414 20.62 -2.91 -1.57
C SER A 414 21.01 -1.43 -1.76
N CYS A 415 21.71 -1.10 -2.84
CA CYS A 415 22.06 0.30 -3.19
C CYS A 415 20.94 1.02 -3.97
N THR A 416 19.84 0.36 -4.28
CA THR A 416 18.74 0.96 -5.05
C THR A 416 17.77 1.74 -4.16
N PRO A 417 17.12 2.84 -4.68
CA PRO A 417 16.09 3.57 -3.95
C PRO A 417 14.89 2.73 -3.50
N ASP A 418 14.60 1.61 -4.20
CA ASP A 418 13.50 0.71 -3.84
C ASP A 418 13.83 -0.18 -2.64
N PHE A 419 15.09 -0.27 -2.27
CA PHE A 419 15.53 -1.03 -1.09
C PHE A 419 15.43 -0.14 0.14
N LEU A 420 14.35 -0.32 0.89
CA LEU A 420 14.19 0.37 2.17
C LEU A 420 14.92 -0.41 3.27
N PRO A 421 15.79 0.23 4.06
CA PRO A 421 16.34 -0.40 5.25
C PRO A 421 15.21 -0.81 6.20
N LEU A 422 15.23 -2.06 6.63
CA LEU A 422 14.25 -2.64 7.55
C LEU A 422 14.36 -2.03 8.96
#